data_9022e8377a4783a9bece69686983602b
#
_entry.id   9022e8377a4783a9bece69686983602b
#
_cell.length_a   1.000
_cell.length_b   1.000
_cell.length_c   1.000
_cell.angle_alpha   90.00
_cell.angle_beta   90.00
_cell.angle_gamma   90.00
#
_symmetry.space_group_name_H-M   'P 1'
#
loop_
_entity.id
_entity.type
_entity.pdbx_description
1 polymer ?
#
loop_
_entity_poly.entity_id
_entity_poly.type
_entity_poly.pdbx_seq_one_letter_code
_entity_poly.pdbx_strand_id
1 'polypeptide(L)'
;MWELYLILSILIILFSVLPKIPNTHWVFRVPDFGKIQIFVIAILTFGLGFFLEKDLSWTIFQAILFLLIIFHGIVLIKYTPLYFIKDHKPSHKASKSIQFISANVYQFNTDFNQFVNLINHCKPDVFLTMESHSDW
;
A
#
# COMPACT_ATOMS: atom_id res chain seq x y z
N MET A 1 4.99 -31.64 -0.84
CA MET A 1 4.05 -30.54 -0.46
C MET A 1 4.50 -29.76 0.76
N TRP A 2 5.05 -30.44 1.77
CA TRP A 2 5.58 -29.79 2.98
C TRP A 2 6.66 -28.74 2.68
N GLU A 3 7.65 -29.08 1.85
CA GLU A 3 8.73 -28.14 1.47
C GLU A 3 8.20 -26.86 0.78
N LEU A 4 7.25 -27.02 -0.14
CA LEU A 4 6.61 -25.88 -0.80
C LEU A 4 5.89 -24.96 0.19
N TYR A 5 5.15 -25.56 1.14
CA TYR A 5 4.46 -24.85 2.20
C TYR A 5 5.45 -24.06 3.08
N LEU A 6 6.57 -24.67 3.48
CA LEU A 6 7.61 -24.01 4.27
C LEU A 6 8.24 -22.85 3.52
N ILE A 7 8.63 -23.05 2.26
CA ILE A 7 9.23 -22.01 1.43
C ILE A 7 8.29 -20.83 1.30
N LEU A 8 7.03 -21.07 0.96
CA LEU A 8 6.02 -20.00 0.83
C LEU A 8 5.81 -19.27 2.16
N SER A 9 5.70 -20.02 3.27
CA SER A 9 5.51 -19.41 4.59
C SER A 9 6.68 -18.51 4.99
N ILE A 10 7.91 -18.96 4.77
CA ILE A 10 9.12 -18.18 5.07
C ILE A 10 9.17 -16.92 4.20
N LEU A 11 8.88 -17.02 2.89
CA LEU A 11 8.86 -15.87 1.98
C LEU A 11 7.78 -14.85 2.39
N ILE A 12 6.58 -15.30 2.78
CA ILE A 12 5.51 -14.43 3.24
C ILE A 12 5.94 -13.68 4.51
N ILE A 13 6.54 -14.38 5.48
CA ILE A 13 7.05 -13.78 6.71
C ILE A 13 8.12 -12.73 6.38
N LEU A 14 9.09 -13.09 5.54
CA LEU A 14 10.18 -12.21 5.13
C LEU A 14 9.63 -10.93 4.48
N PHE A 15 8.75 -11.05 3.48
CA PHE A 15 8.18 -9.91 2.77
C PHE A 15 7.23 -9.08 3.63
N SER A 16 6.64 -9.67 4.67
CA SER A 16 5.80 -8.93 5.62
C SER A 16 6.62 -8.12 6.64
N VAL A 17 7.83 -8.60 6.98
CA VAL A 17 8.71 -7.96 7.97
C VAL A 17 9.65 -6.94 7.31
N LEU A 18 10.13 -7.22 6.09
CA LEU A 18 11.13 -6.41 5.39
C LEU A 18 10.81 -4.91 5.36
N PRO A 19 9.56 -4.46 5.04
CA PRO A 19 9.23 -3.04 5.00
C PRO A 19 9.23 -2.33 6.37
N LYS A 20 9.26 -3.09 7.46
CA LYS A 20 9.25 -2.55 8.83
C LYS A 20 10.65 -2.24 9.35
N ILE A 21 11.68 -2.73 8.65
CA ILE A 21 13.07 -2.43 8.97
C ILE A 21 13.34 -0.96 8.62
N PRO A 22 13.85 -0.14 9.56
CA PRO A 22 14.12 1.27 9.32
C PRO A 22 15.39 1.45 8.46
N ASN A 23 15.31 1.05 7.20
CA ASN A 23 16.36 1.19 6.21
C ASN A 23 15.86 2.02 5.02
N THR A 24 16.69 2.92 4.51
CA THR A 24 16.36 3.81 3.38
C THR A 24 16.51 3.13 2.02
N HIS A 25 17.17 1.96 1.96
CA HIS A 25 17.37 1.26 0.70
C HIS A 25 16.04 0.76 0.13
N TRP A 26 15.80 1.00 -1.13
CA TRP A 26 14.54 0.74 -1.85
C TRP A 26 14.06 -0.71 -1.75
N VAL A 27 14.97 -1.69 -1.70
CA VAL A 27 14.65 -3.14 -1.58
C VAL A 27 13.75 -3.42 -0.38
N PHE A 28 13.95 -2.70 0.74
CA PHE A 28 13.13 -2.87 1.93
C PHE A 28 11.69 -2.38 1.75
N ARG A 29 11.44 -1.55 0.72
CA ARG A 29 10.10 -1.00 0.42
C ARG A 29 9.38 -1.74 -0.70
N VAL A 30 10.09 -2.55 -1.49
CA VAL A 30 9.48 -3.32 -2.59
C VAL A 30 8.26 -4.13 -2.17
N PRO A 31 8.25 -4.87 -1.03
CA PRO A 31 7.07 -5.64 -0.63
C PRO A 31 5.85 -4.79 -0.31
N ASP A 32 6.01 -3.50 -0.01
CA ASP A 32 4.88 -2.60 0.23
C ASP A 32 4.00 -2.41 -1.02
N PHE A 33 4.58 -2.46 -2.21
CA PHE A 33 3.84 -2.40 -3.47
C PHE A 33 3.06 -3.69 -3.77
N GLY A 34 3.52 -4.82 -3.21
CA GLY A 34 2.91 -6.14 -3.39
C GLY A 34 1.99 -6.59 -2.24
N LYS A 35 1.49 -5.70 -1.39
CA LYS A 35 0.71 -6.07 -0.19
C LYS A 35 -0.51 -6.94 -0.48
N ILE A 36 -1.23 -6.65 -1.56
CA ILE A 36 -2.42 -7.42 -1.95
C ILE A 36 -2.00 -8.84 -2.37
N GLN A 37 -0.93 -8.95 -3.17
CA GLN A 37 -0.40 -10.24 -3.62
C GLN A 37 0.09 -11.07 -2.43
N ILE A 38 0.84 -10.47 -1.50
CA ILE A 38 1.30 -11.13 -0.27
C ILE A 38 0.11 -11.63 0.55
N PHE A 39 -0.94 -10.82 0.70
CA PHE A 39 -2.16 -11.18 1.43
C PHE A 39 -2.87 -12.38 0.78
N VAL A 40 -3.06 -12.36 -0.54
CA VAL A 40 -3.71 -13.45 -1.28
C VAL A 40 -2.88 -14.74 -1.17
N ILE A 41 -1.56 -14.66 -1.38
CA ILE A 41 -0.65 -15.81 -1.26
C ILE A 41 -0.67 -16.34 0.17
N ALA A 42 -0.73 -15.49 1.19
CA ALA A 42 -0.82 -15.91 2.59
C ALA A 42 -2.11 -16.72 2.86
N ILE A 43 -3.26 -16.28 2.33
CA ILE A 43 -4.53 -17.02 2.45
C ILE A 43 -4.43 -18.40 1.77
N LEU A 44 -3.88 -18.43 0.54
CA LEU A 44 -3.74 -19.68 -0.21
C LEU A 44 -2.79 -20.66 0.50
N THR A 45 -1.65 -20.16 1.02
CA THR A 45 -0.67 -20.94 1.77
C THR A 45 -1.27 -21.45 3.09
N PHE A 46 -2.01 -20.62 3.80
CA PHE A 46 -2.73 -21.01 5.01
C PHE A 46 -3.75 -22.12 4.71
N GLY A 47 -4.52 -22.01 3.63
CA GLY A 47 -5.43 -23.05 3.15
C GLY A 47 -4.72 -24.34 2.79
N LEU A 48 -3.57 -24.27 2.12
CA LEU A 48 -2.75 -25.43 1.76
C LEU A 48 -2.29 -26.20 3.02
N GLY A 49 -2.01 -25.49 4.10
CA GLY A 49 -1.59 -26.10 5.36
C GLY A 49 -2.59 -27.10 5.93
N PHE A 50 -3.90 -26.97 5.67
CA PHE A 50 -4.90 -27.93 6.19
C PHE A 50 -4.80 -29.34 5.59
N PHE A 51 -4.10 -29.49 4.46
CA PHE A 51 -3.87 -30.75 3.78
C PHE A 51 -2.55 -31.44 4.20
N LEU A 52 -1.82 -30.86 5.17
CA LEU A 52 -0.55 -31.36 5.66
C LEU A 52 -0.69 -32.04 7.02
N GLU A 53 0.32 -32.85 7.37
CA GLU A 53 0.40 -33.47 8.71
C GLU A 53 0.55 -32.37 9.78
N LYS A 54 -0.19 -32.58 10.88
CA LYS A 54 -0.29 -31.58 11.96
C LYS A 54 0.76 -31.89 13.03
N ASP A 55 1.95 -31.34 12.84
CA ASP A 55 3.02 -31.37 13.84
C ASP A 55 3.19 -30.01 14.54
N LEU A 56 4.18 -29.91 15.42
CA LEU A 56 4.50 -28.66 16.11
C LEU A 56 4.91 -27.55 15.13
N SER A 57 5.70 -27.90 14.12
CA SER A 57 6.17 -26.94 13.10
C SER A 57 4.99 -26.41 12.29
N TRP A 58 4.08 -27.28 11.88
CA TRP A 58 2.83 -26.90 11.23
C TRP A 58 2.04 -25.90 12.09
N THR A 59 1.87 -26.19 13.38
CA THR A 59 1.10 -25.33 14.29
C THR A 59 1.70 -23.93 14.37
N ILE A 60 3.03 -23.82 14.47
CA ILE A 60 3.74 -22.55 14.54
C ILE A 60 3.54 -21.73 13.26
N PHE A 61 3.78 -22.34 12.07
CA PHE A 61 3.63 -21.63 10.81
C PHE A 61 2.19 -21.24 10.54
N GLN A 62 1.21 -22.08 10.84
CA GLN A 62 -0.21 -21.74 10.71
C GLN A 62 -0.61 -20.56 11.61
N ALA A 63 -0.16 -20.53 12.86
CA ALA A 63 -0.43 -19.42 13.76
C ALA A 63 0.18 -18.10 13.23
N ILE A 64 1.43 -18.14 12.74
CA ILE A 64 2.09 -16.97 12.16
C ILE A 64 1.35 -16.50 10.90
N LEU A 65 1.02 -17.40 9.97
CA LEU A 65 0.27 -17.04 8.76
C LEU A 65 -1.08 -16.42 9.09
N PHE A 66 -1.81 -16.99 10.05
CA PHE A 66 -3.09 -16.44 10.51
C PHE A 66 -2.95 -15.01 11.02
N LEU A 67 -1.95 -14.75 11.88
CA LEU A 67 -1.68 -13.39 12.38
C LEU A 67 -1.29 -12.41 11.26
N LEU A 68 -0.50 -12.87 10.27
CA LEU A 68 -0.14 -12.06 9.11
C LEU A 68 -1.34 -11.75 8.22
N ILE A 69 -2.26 -12.70 8.02
CA ILE A 69 -3.50 -12.48 7.28
C ILE A 69 -4.34 -11.40 7.97
N ILE A 70 -4.52 -11.49 9.29
CA ILE A 70 -5.24 -10.44 10.05
C ILE A 70 -4.53 -9.10 9.90
N PHE A 71 -3.21 -9.06 10.08
CA PHE A 71 -2.43 -7.83 9.98
C PHE A 71 -2.56 -7.17 8.59
N HIS A 72 -2.35 -7.92 7.51
CA HIS A 72 -2.51 -7.40 6.15
C HIS A 72 -3.95 -7.02 5.86
N GLY A 73 -4.93 -7.78 6.35
CA GLY A 73 -6.35 -7.47 6.21
C GLY A 73 -6.72 -6.13 6.84
N ILE A 74 -6.25 -5.84 8.06
CA ILE A 74 -6.45 -4.55 8.74
C ILE A 74 -5.83 -3.39 7.95
N VAL A 75 -4.67 -3.61 7.34
CA VAL A 75 -4.02 -2.58 6.51
C VAL A 75 -4.80 -2.36 5.22
N LEU A 76 -5.21 -3.44 4.55
CA LEU A 76 -5.86 -3.38 3.24
C LEU A 76 -7.31 -2.87 3.31
N ILE A 77 -8.04 -3.13 4.40
CA ILE A 77 -9.43 -2.68 4.56
C ILE A 77 -9.56 -1.16 4.43
N LYS A 78 -8.51 -0.41 4.79
CA LYS A 78 -8.46 1.06 4.68
C LYS A 78 -8.54 1.55 3.24
N TYR A 79 -8.21 0.69 2.27
CA TYR A 79 -8.25 0.99 0.84
C TYR A 79 -9.50 0.45 0.14
N THR A 80 -10.45 -0.08 0.92
CA THR A 80 -11.72 -0.59 0.40
C THR A 80 -12.86 0.41 0.63
N PRO A 81 -13.92 0.38 -0.20
CA PRO A 81 -15.10 1.21 0.03
C PRO A 81 -15.74 1.02 1.41
N LEU A 82 -15.56 -0.16 2.02
CA LEU A 82 -16.09 -0.47 3.35
C LEU A 82 -15.53 0.43 4.46
N TYR A 83 -14.30 0.93 4.30
CA TYR A 83 -13.68 1.85 5.25
C TYR A 83 -14.27 3.26 5.13
N PHE A 84 -14.55 3.71 3.91
CA PHE A 84 -15.07 5.05 3.63
C PHE A 84 -16.52 5.28 4.07
N ILE A 85 -17.30 4.22 4.27
CA ILE A 85 -18.70 4.34 4.73
C ILE A 85 -18.78 4.95 6.15
N LYS A 86 -17.70 4.84 6.94
CA LYS A 86 -17.69 5.26 8.34
C LYS A 86 -17.42 6.76 8.56
N ASP A 87 -16.78 7.45 7.60
CA ASP A 87 -16.26 8.80 7.82
C ASP A 87 -16.94 9.92 7.03
N HIS A 88 -17.99 9.61 6.25
CA HIS A 88 -18.68 10.61 5.45
C HIS A 88 -19.90 11.22 6.17
N LYS A 89 -19.70 11.68 7.41
CA LYS A 89 -20.56 12.77 7.89
C LYS A 89 -19.92 14.06 7.40
N PRO A 90 -20.56 14.82 6.46
CA PRO A 90 -20.03 16.11 6.09
C PRO A 90 -19.95 16.96 7.36
N SER A 91 -18.75 17.18 7.81
CA SER A 91 -18.47 18.17 8.86
C SER A 91 -19.01 19.50 8.37
N HIS A 92 -19.72 20.19 9.24
CA HIS A 92 -20.34 21.50 9.11
C HIS A 92 -19.88 22.32 7.90
N LYS A 93 -20.85 22.97 7.21
CA LYS A 93 -20.61 23.94 6.11
C LYS A 93 -19.43 24.83 6.45
N ALA A 94 -18.26 24.50 5.91
CA ALA A 94 -17.11 25.37 6.00
C ALA A 94 -17.49 26.67 5.29
N SER A 95 -17.42 27.79 5.98
CA SER A 95 -17.71 29.12 5.41
C SER A 95 -16.59 29.59 4.46
N LYS A 96 -15.48 28.89 4.42
CA LYS A 96 -14.32 29.16 3.55
C LYS A 96 -13.81 27.83 2.98
N SER A 97 -13.46 27.81 1.71
CA SER A 97 -12.81 26.68 1.02
C SER A 97 -11.45 27.14 0.49
N ILE A 98 -10.49 26.24 0.53
CA ILE A 98 -9.17 26.41 -0.10
C ILE A 98 -9.08 25.41 -1.24
N GLN A 99 -8.78 25.87 -2.43
CA GLN A 99 -8.58 25.04 -3.61
C GLN A 99 -7.09 24.70 -3.73
N PHE A 100 -6.80 23.40 -3.72
CA PHE A 100 -5.45 22.88 -3.80
C PHE A 100 -5.28 22.02 -5.07
N ILE A 101 -4.17 22.24 -5.82
CA ILE A 101 -3.77 21.38 -6.94
C ILE A 101 -2.45 20.70 -6.59
N SER A 102 -2.39 19.37 -6.76
CA SER A 102 -1.16 18.59 -6.71
C SER A 102 -0.97 17.89 -8.04
N ALA A 103 0.16 18.11 -8.69
CA ALA A 103 0.48 17.55 -9.99
C ALA A 103 1.89 16.96 -10.02
N ASN A 104 2.01 15.71 -10.50
CA ASN A 104 3.28 15.16 -10.93
C ASN A 104 3.54 15.64 -12.36
N VAL A 105 4.54 16.50 -12.54
CA VAL A 105 4.84 17.15 -13.82
C VAL A 105 5.85 16.37 -14.66
N TYR A 106 6.40 15.29 -14.12
CA TYR A 106 7.43 14.47 -14.75
C TYR A 106 8.68 15.27 -15.13
N GLN A 107 9.80 14.96 -14.50
CA GLN A 107 11.04 15.76 -14.56
C GLN A 107 11.60 16.00 -15.98
N PHE A 108 11.29 15.15 -16.96
CA PHE A 108 11.72 15.33 -18.36
C PHE A 108 10.66 15.97 -19.24
N ASN A 109 9.53 16.40 -18.68
CA ASN A 109 8.51 17.11 -19.44
C ASN A 109 8.96 18.57 -19.66
N THR A 110 8.92 19.01 -20.91
CA THR A 110 9.28 20.36 -21.33
C THR A 110 8.07 21.22 -21.70
N ASP A 111 6.85 20.66 -21.65
CA ASP A 111 5.62 21.42 -21.93
C ASP A 111 5.09 22.10 -20.66
N PHE A 112 5.74 23.20 -20.28
CA PHE A 112 5.32 24.02 -19.14
C PHE A 112 3.97 24.71 -19.36
N ASN A 113 3.63 25.00 -20.64
CA ASN A 113 2.42 25.76 -20.98
C ASN A 113 1.15 25.00 -20.57
N GLN A 114 1.15 23.70 -20.67
CA GLN A 114 0.00 22.89 -20.27
C GLN A 114 -0.31 23.05 -18.77
N PHE A 115 0.73 23.05 -17.93
CA PHE A 115 0.56 23.23 -16.49
C PHE A 115 0.16 24.67 -16.15
N VAL A 116 0.80 25.66 -16.76
CA VAL A 116 0.46 27.09 -16.59
C VAL A 116 -1.00 27.36 -16.99
N ASN A 117 -1.46 26.80 -18.10
CA ASN A 117 -2.85 26.90 -18.52
C ASN A 117 -3.83 26.26 -17.51
N LEU A 118 -3.45 25.10 -16.93
CA LEU A 118 -4.24 24.47 -15.88
C LEU A 118 -4.37 25.36 -14.65
N ILE A 119 -3.27 25.94 -14.17
CA ILE A 119 -3.26 26.85 -13.02
C ILE A 119 -4.09 28.10 -13.32
N ASN A 120 -3.95 28.69 -14.49
CA ASN A 120 -4.71 29.87 -14.90
C ASN A 120 -6.23 29.60 -15.04
N HIS A 121 -6.57 28.40 -15.46
CA HIS A 121 -7.98 27.98 -15.59
C HIS A 121 -8.62 27.69 -14.22
N CYS A 122 -7.93 26.93 -13.37
CA CYS A 122 -8.44 26.52 -12.06
C CYS A 122 -8.29 27.59 -10.98
N LYS A 123 -7.31 28.49 -11.10
CA LYS A 123 -6.97 29.55 -10.13
C LYS A 123 -6.92 29.03 -8.69
N PRO A 124 -6.10 28.00 -8.40
CA PRO A 124 -6.03 27.43 -7.06
C PRO A 124 -5.39 28.41 -6.08
N ASP A 125 -5.75 28.30 -4.80
CA ASP A 125 -5.12 29.06 -3.72
C ASP A 125 -3.68 28.58 -3.45
N VAL A 126 -3.43 27.27 -3.64
CA VAL A 126 -2.13 26.61 -3.45
C VAL A 126 -1.94 25.54 -4.52
N PHE A 127 -0.73 25.44 -5.06
CA PHE A 127 -0.34 24.32 -5.91
C PHE A 127 1.00 23.72 -5.49
N LEU A 128 1.14 22.42 -5.74
CA LEU A 128 2.34 21.62 -5.50
C LEU A 128 2.70 20.86 -6.76
N THR A 129 3.95 20.97 -7.18
CA THR A 129 4.52 20.14 -8.25
C THR A 129 5.44 19.08 -7.66
N MET A 130 5.39 17.88 -8.20
CA MET A 130 6.28 16.77 -7.88
C MET A 130 7.08 16.40 -9.12
N GLU A 131 8.29 15.87 -8.93
CA GLU A 131 9.23 15.52 -10.00
C GLU A 131 9.59 16.71 -10.91
N SER A 132 9.60 17.93 -10.36
CA SER A 132 10.06 19.11 -11.06
C SER A 132 11.61 19.20 -11.02
N HIS A 133 12.22 19.73 -12.07
CA HIS A 133 13.63 20.10 -12.12
C HIS A 133 13.80 21.63 -12.07
N SER A 134 15.06 22.13 -12.21
CA SER A 134 15.37 23.57 -12.06
C SER A 134 14.65 24.51 -13.02
N ASP A 135 14.15 24.00 -14.15
CA ASP A 135 13.47 24.82 -15.17
C ASP A 135 11.95 24.93 -14.95
N TRP A 136 11.44 24.16 -13.98
CA TRP A 136 10.07 24.23 -13.50
C TRP A 136 9.96 25.22 -12.35
#